data_72a36df3ad7bb328e190c90738bf81a9
#
_entry.id   72a36df3ad7bb328e190c90738bf81a9
#
_cell.length_a   1.000
_cell.length_b   1.000
_cell.length_c   1.000
_cell.angle_alpha   90.00
_cell.angle_beta   90.00
_cell.angle_gamma   90.00
#
_symmetry.space_group_name_H-M   'P 1'
#
loop_
_entity.id
_entity.type
_entity.pdbx_description
1 polymer ?
#
loop_
_entity_poly.entity_id
_entity_poly.type
_entity_poly.pdbx_seq_one_letter_code
_entity_poly.pdbx_strand_id
1 'polypeptide(L)'
;DFVPLLDSSHVAMSVNLDACIQCGLCVRACREVQVNDVIGMAGRGHNAYPVFDMDDPMGDSSCVACGECVQACPTGALMPATVTDENQVGDSADFDSETDSVCPFCGVGCQISLKVKDGKVKFVEGINGPANEGRLCVKGRFGFDYIPHDHRLTKPLIRRDDAPAK
;
A
#
# COMPACT_ATOMS: atom_id res chain seq x y z
N ASP A 1 6.03 9.74 -28.79
CA ASP A 1 4.88 9.40 -27.96
C ASP A 1 5.41 8.72 -26.71
N PHE A 2 5.34 9.43 -25.58
CA PHE A 2 5.70 8.87 -24.29
C PHE A 2 4.54 7.96 -23.83
N VAL A 3 4.76 6.68 -23.77
CA VAL A 3 3.85 5.74 -23.15
C VAL A 3 4.32 5.57 -21.72
N PRO A 4 3.56 6.00 -20.70
CA PRO A 4 3.91 5.75 -19.33
C PRO A 4 3.98 4.25 -19.13
N LEU A 5 5.13 3.75 -18.71
CA LEU A 5 5.29 2.34 -18.42
C LEU A 5 4.54 1.98 -17.14
N LEU A 6 3.84 0.88 -17.20
CA LEU A 6 3.33 0.21 -16.02
C LEU A 6 4.52 -0.18 -15.14
N ASP A 7 4.57 0.33 -13.93
CA ASP A 7 5.64 0.01 -12.97
C ASP A 7 5.10 -0.89 -11.85
N SER A 8 5.55 -2.13 -11.84
CA SER A 8 5.28 -3.13 -10.80
C SER A 8 6.54 -3.53 -10.02
N SER A 9 7.57 -2.70 -10.07
CA SER A 9 8.85 -2.97 -9.39
C SER A 9 8.72 -2.97 -7.88
N HIS A 10 7.79 -2.18 -7.32
CA HIS A 10 7.62 -2.07 -5.88
C HIS A 10 6.79 -3.22 -5.31
N VAL A 11 7.31 -3.87 -4.24
CA VAL A 11 6.70 -5.07 -3.64
C VAL A 11 5.26 -4.87 -3.12
N ALA A 12 4.91 -3.66 -2.69
CA ALA A 12 3.61 -3.38 -2.06
C ALA A 12 2.68 -2.49 -2.90
N MET A 13 3.21 -1.84 -3.92
CA MET A 13 2.47 -0.84 -4.71
C MET A 13 2.71 -1.04 -6.20
N SER A 14 1.73 -0.61 -6.98
CA SER A 14 1.73 -0.64 -8.42
C SER A 14 1.45 0.76 -8.97
N VAL A 15 2.12 1.15 -10.04
CA VAL A 15 2.00 2.46 -10.67
C VAL A 15 1.53 2.29 -12.11
N ASN A 16 0.41 2.93 -12.43
CA ASN A 16 -0.14 3.02 -13.79
C ASN A 16 -0.40 4.48 -14.15
N LEU A 17 0.56 5.13 -14.79
CA LEU A 17 0.46 6.55 -15.11
C LEU A 17 -0.57 6.86 -16.22
N ASP A 18 -1.08 5.87 -16.95
CA ASP A 18 -2.17 6.09 -17.91
C ASP A 18 -3.47 6.53 -17.22
N ALA A 19 -3.65 6.14 -15.95
CA ALA A 19 -4.76 6.59 -15.12
C ALA A 19 -4.49 7.93 -14.41
N CYS A 20 -3.30 8.52 -14.58
CA CYS A 20 -2.90 9.73 -13.85
C CYS A 20 -3.55 10.99 -14.45
N ILE A 21 -4.24 11.77 -13.62
CA ILE A 21 -4.83 13.07 -13.99
C ILE A 21 -3.95 14.26 -13.59
N GLN A 22 -2.72 14.03 -13.21
CA GLN A 22 -1.74 15.07 -12.86
C GLN A 22 -2.17 16.00 -11.71
N CYS A 23 -2.99 15.53 -10.79
CA CYS A 23 -3.54 16.34 -9.69
C CYS A 23 -2.53 16.71 -8.61
N GLY A 24 -1.36 16.02 -8.55
CA GLY A 24 -0.29 16.29 -7.58
C GLY A 24 -0.60 15.84 -6.14
N LEU A 25 -1.71 15.14 -5.87
CA LEU A 25 -2.07 14.72 -4.51
C LEU A 25 -1.06 13.71 -3.93
N CYS A 26 -0.52 12.80 -4.75
CA CYS A 26 0.53 11.87 -4.34
C CYS A 26 1.82 12.59 -3.93
N VAL A 27 2.20 13.65 -4.66
CA VAL A 27 3.37 14.47 -4.33
C VAL A 27 3.18 15.13 -2.96
N ARG A 28 2.02 15.75 -2.74
CA ARG A 28 1.69 16.38 -1.45
C ARG A 28 1.60 15.37 -0.31
N ALA A 29 1.00 14.20 -0.55
CA ALA A 29 0.95 13.12 0.42
C ALA A 29 2.36 12.65 0.84
N CYS A 30 3.27 12.53 -0.11
CA CYS A 30 4.65 12.13 0.16
C CYS A 30 5.44 13.24 0.87
N ARG A 31 5.34 14.48 0.39
CA ARG A 31 6.15 15.62 0.86
C ARG A 31 5.61 16.25 2.14
N GLU A 32 4.31 16.54 2.19
CA GLU A 32 3.71 17.34 3.26
C GLU A 32 3.17 16.47 4.40
N VAL A 33 2.61 15.31 4.08
CA VAL A 33 1.96 14.43 5.07
C VAL A 33 2.95 13.46 5.71
N GLN A 34 3.72 12.73 4.90
CA GLN A 34 4.69 11.74 5.37
C GLN A 34 6.13 12.27 5.48
N VAL A 35 6.40 13.43 4.86
CA VAL A 35 7.70 14.11 4.92
C VAL A 35 8.87 13.25 4.38
N ASN A 36 8.58 12.40 3.39
CA ASN A 36 9.59 11.54 2.74
C ASN A 36 10.19 12.17 1.48
N ASP A 37 9.41 13.01 0.79
CA ASP A 37 9.80 13.79 -0.41
C ASP A 37 10.41 12.95 -1.56
N VAL A 38 9.92 11.73 -1.75
CA VAL A 38 10.34 10.81 -2.83
C VAL A 38 9.65 11.14 -4.15
N ILE A 39 8.38 11.60 -4.09
CA ILE A 39 7.58 11.85 -5.29
C ILE A 39 7.68 13.30 -5.69
N GLY A 40 8.14 13.54 -6.91
CA GLY A 40 8.19 14.84 -7.57
C GLY A 40 7.33 14.89 -8.83
N MET A 41 7.41 16.00 -9.55
CA MET A 41 6.83 16.16 -10.89
C MET A 41 7.93 16.45 -11.88
N ALA A 42 8.01 15.68 -12.95
CA ALA A 42 8.84 15.96 -14.11
C ALA A 42 8.00 16.53 -15.26
N GLY A 43 8.67 17.10 -16.26
CA GLY A 43 8.01 17.71 -17.41
C GLY A 43 7.26 19.00 -17.07
N ARG A 44 6.41 19.44 -18.00
CA ARG A 44 5.55 20.61 -17.83
C ARG A 44 4.32 20.56 -18.71
N GLY A 45 3.26 21.26 -18.33
CA GLY A 45 2.00 21.29 -19.05
C GLY A 45 1.40 19.89 -19.19
N HIS A 46 0.92 19.53 -20.36
CA HIS A 46 0.32 18.22 -20.61
C HIS A 46 1.32 17.05 -20.50
N ASN A 47 2.61 17.32 -20.53
CA ASN A 47 3.65 16.30 -20.39
C ASN A 47 4.20 16.21 -18.95
N ALA A 48 3.55 16.86 -17.99
CA ALA A 48 3.91 16.70 -16.59
C ALA A 48 3.48 15.32 -16.08
N TYR A 49 4.34 14.64 -15.33
CA TYR A 49 4.05 13.34 -14.74
C TYR A 49 4.75 13.18 -13.40
N PRO A 50 4.21 12.38 -12.47
CA PRO A 50 4.91 12.07 -11.23
C PRO A 50 6.12 11.18 -11.48
N VAL A 51 7.21 11.49 -10.79
CA VAL A 51 8.46 10.72 -10.80
C VAL A 51 8.85 10.35 -9.38
N PHE A 52 9.60 9.27 -9.24
CA PHE A 52 10.16 8.81 -7.98
C PHE A 52 11.67 9.09 -7.97
N ASP A 53 12.15 9.81 -6.96
CA ASP A 53 13.54 10.31 -6.87
C ASP A 53 14.00 10.97 -8.17
N MET A 54 14.92 10.38 -8.93
CA MET A 54 15.47 10.92 -10.17
C MET A 54 14.87 10.29 -11.43
N ASP A 55 13.57 9.93 -11.37
CA ASP A 55 12.84 9.18 -12.41
C ASP A 55 13.19 7.68 -12.40
N ASP A 56 13.49 7.16 -11.21
CA ASP A 56 13.73 5.74 -10.98
C ASP A 56 12.41 4.95 -10.96
N PRO A 57 12.42 3.63 -11.24
CA PRO A 57 11.31 2.76 -10.92
C PRO A 57 10.97 2.86 -9.42
N MET A 58 9.68 2.80 -9.07
CA MET A 58 9.25 3.00 -7.69
C MET A 58 9.92 2.04 -6.70
N GLY A 59 10.19 0.79 -7.13
CA GLY A 59 10.85 -0.22 -6.31
C GLY A 59 12.33 0.03 -6.05
N ASP A 60 12.98 0.82 -6.91
CA ASP A 60 14.41 1.17 -6.81
C ASP A 60 14.62 2.53 -6.12
N SER A 61 13.53 3.26 -5.88
CA SER A 61 13.56 4.57 -5.23
C SER A 61 13.76 4.49 -3.72
N SER A 62 14.01 5.63 -3.08
CA SER A 62 14.12 5.74 -1.61
C SER A 62 12.77 5.63 -0.89
N CYS A 63 11.72 5.11 -1.55
CA CYS A 63 10.39 4.96 -1.01
C CYS A 63 10.36 4.06 0.24
N VAL A 64 9.77 4.56 1.32
CA VAL A 64 9.62 3.81 2.59
C VAL A 64 8.32 2.99 2.67
N ALA A 65 7.61 2.82 1.57
CA ALA A 65 6.39 2.03 1.47
C ALA A 65 5.27 2.44 2.46
N CYS A 66 5.13 3.71 2.78
CA CYS A 66 4.05 4.15 3.68
C CYS A 66 2.65 4.04 3.04
N GLY A 67 2.56 4.13 1.70
CA GLY A 67 1.31 4.00 0.94
C GLY A 67 0.35 5.19 1.04
N GLU A 68 0.76 6.33 1.60
CA GLU A 68 -0.08 7.51 1.69
C GLU A 68 -0.42 8.09 0.30
N CYS A 69 0.51 7.98 -0.64
CA CYS A 69 0.30 8.35 -2.04
C CYS A 69 -0.79 7.48 -2.71
N VAL A 70 -0.88 6.21 -2.35
CA VAL A 70 -1.94 5.30 -2.81
C VAL A 70 -3.29 5.75 -2.28
N GLN A 71 -3.38 6.03 -0.97
CA GLN A 71 -4.62 6.51 -0.35
C GLN A 71 -5.06 7.88 -0.90
N ALA A 72 -4.11 8.74 -1.28
CA ALA A 72 -4.38 10.06 -1.82
C ALA A 72 -4.75 10.03 -3.32
N CYS A 73 -4.47 8.95 -4.05
CA CYS A 73 -4.70 8.87 -5.48
C CYS A 73 -6.18 8.65 -5.81
N PRO A 74 -6.85 9.60 -6.50
CA PRO A 74 -8.29 9.48 -6.76
C PRO A 74 -8.63 8.60 -7.96
N THR A 75 -7.64 8.21 -8.77
CA THR A 75 -7.88 7.54 -10.07
C THR A 75 -7.31 6.13 -10.13
N GLY A 76 -6.65 5.66 -9.06
CA GLY A 76 -5.98 4.36 -9.08
C GLY A 76 -4.68 4.32 -9.90
N ALA A 77 -4.11 5.49 -10.26
CA ALA A 77 -2.77 5.53 -10.86
C ALA A 77 -1.69 4.95 -9.93
N LEU A 78 -1.92 5.03 -8.63
CA LEU A 78 -1.14 4.38 -7.58
C LEU A 78 -2.08 3.46 -6.81
N MET A 79 -1.76 2.17 -6.77
CA MET A 79 -2.60 1.15 -6.12
C MET A 79 -1.78 0.19 -5.27
N PRO A 80 -2.40 -0.47 -4.26
CA PRO A 80 -1.75 -1.60 -3.61
C PRO A 80 -1.56 -2.74 -4.61
N ALA A 81 -0.39 -3.38 -4.61
CA ALA A 81 -0.11 -4.51 -5.51
C ALA A 81 -1.10 -5.69 -5.31
N THR A 82 -1.68 -5.83 -4.11
CA THR A 82 -2.63 -6.91 -3.79
C THR A 82 -4.03 -6.76 -4.42
N VAL A 83 -4.37 -5.58 -4.93
CA VAL A 83 -5.67 -5.31 -5.57
C VAL A 83 -5.57 -5.08 -7.07
N THR A 84 -4.38 -5.23 -7.65
CA THR A 84 -4.18 -5.19 -9.10
C THR A 84 -4.24 -6.60 -9.68
N ASP A 85 -4.85 -6.75 -10.85
CA ASP A 85 -4.84 -7.99 -11.61
C ASP A 85 -3.53 -8.14 -12.41
N GLU A 86 -3.41 -9.21 -13.21
CA GLU A 86 -2.25 -9.46 -14.07
C GLU A 86 -2.02 -8.34 -15.11
N ASN A 87 -3.04 -7.57 -15.44
CA ASN A 87 -2.99 -6.42 -16.34
C ASN A 87 -2.79 -5.09 -15.58
N GLN A 88 -2.58 -5.15 -14.26
CA GLN A 88 -2.45 -3.98 -13.39
C GLN A 88 -3.70 -3.09 -13.37
N VAL A 89 -4.85 -3.67 -13.65
CA VAL A 89 -6.14 -3.00 -13.51
C VAL A 89 -6.65 -3.26 -12.09
N GLY A 90 -6.83 -2.22 -11.33
CA GLY A 90 -7.35 -2.33 -9.97
C GLY A 90 -8.82 -2.70 -9.96
N ASP A 91 -9.16 -3.73 -9.23
CA ASP A 91 -10.55 -4.11 -8.92
C ASP A 91 -10.88 -3.67 -7.49
N SER A 92 -10.90 -2.37 -7.30
CA SER A 92 -11.05 -1.74 -5.97
C SER A 92 -12.49 -1.77 -5.42
N ALA A 93 -13.44 -2.20 -6.21
CA ALA A 93 -14.86 -2.07 -5.86
C ALA A 93 -15.53 -3.38 -5.41
N ASP A 94 -14.85 -4.52 -5.52
CA ASP A 94 -15.48 -5.83 -5.31
C ASP A 94 -14.85 -6.59 -4.11
N PHE A 95 -15.08 -6.05 -2.92
CA PHE A 95 -14.77 -6.73 -1.66
C PHE A 95 -16.01 -7.42 -1.10
N ASP A 96 -15.85 -8.65 -0.61
CA ASP A 96 -16.95 -9.43 -0.01
C ASP A 96 -17.41 -8.83 1.32
N SER A 97 -16.48 -8.26 2.06
CA SER A 97 -16.76 -7.63 3.34
C SER A 97 -15.73 -6.58 3.73
N GLU A 98 -16.16 -5.68 4.61
CA GLU A 98 -15.34 -4.65 5.23
C GLU A 98 -15.52 -4.74 6.75
N THR A 99 -14.42 -4.67 7.48
CA THR A 99 -14.44 -4.77 8.95
C THR A 99 -13.50 -3.74 9.57
N ASP A 100 -14.06 -2.89 10.41
CA ASP A 100 -13.29 -1.92 11.17
C ASP A 100 -12.59 -2.59 12.36
N SER A 101 -11.34 -2.21 12.58
CA SER A 101 -10.50 -2.78 13.62
C SER A 101 -9.43 -1.78 14.07
N VAL A 102 -8.57 -2.24 14.97
CA VAL A 102 -7.39 -1.52 15.45
C VAL A 102 -6.13 -2.22 14.96
N CYS A 103 -5.18 -1.45 14.46
CA CYS A 103 -3.89 -1.96 14.00
C CYS A 103 -3.14 -2.70 15.12
N PRO A 104 -2.68 -3.96 14.90
CA PRO A 104 -2.08 -4.78 15.95
C PRO A 104 -0.58 -4.57 16.15
N PHE A 105 0.07 -3.71 15.35
CA PHE A 105 1.53 -3.67 15.29
C PHE A 105 2.21 -2.82 16.35
N CYS A 106 1.57 -1.77 16.85
CA CYS A 106 2.16 -0.93 17.90
C CYS A 106 1.10 -0.25 18.76
N GLY A 107 1.55 0.42 19.83
CA GLY A 107 0.68 1.06 20.80
C GLY A 107 0.00 2.36 20.35
N VAL A 108 0.22 2.83 19.12
CA VAL A 108 -0.48 4.01 18.58
C VAL A 108 -1.97 3.76 18.47
N GLY A 109 -2.38 2.50 18.14
CA GLY A 109 -3.79 2.14 18.07
C GLY A 109 -4.52 2.75 16.87
N CYS A 110 -3.84 2.84 15.71
CA CYS A 110 -4.45 3.34 14.49
C CYS A 110 -5.71 2.55 14.15
N GLN A 111 -6.78 3.25 13.82
CA GLN A 111 -8.01 2.64 13.34
C GLN A 111 -7.89 2.31 11.86
N ILE A 112 -8.27 1.09 11.51
CA ILE A 112 -8.15 0.52 10.18
C ILE A 112 -9.44 -0.14 9.74
N SER A 113 -9.68 -0.15 8.42
CA SER A 113 -10.71 -0.96 7.77
C SER A 113 -10.05 -2.07 6.97
N LEU A 114 -10.42 -3.30 7.24
CA LEU A 114 -9.93 -4.49 6.55
C LEU A 114 -10.89 -4.84 5.42
N LYS A 115 -10.42 -4.78 4.19
CA LYS A 115 -11.16 -5.15 2.98
C LYS A 115 -10.85 -6.61 2.65
N VAL A 116 -11.86 -7.46 2.63
CA VAL A 116 -11.72 -8.91 2.47
C VAL A 116 -12.33 -9.36 1.14
N LYS A 117 -11.61 -10.20 0.41
CA LYS A 117 -12.08 -10.90 -0.77
C LYS A 117 -11.65 -12.36 -0.71
N ASP A 118 -12.57 -13.30 -1.01
CA ASP A 118 -12.31 -14.76 -0.96
C ASP A 118 -11.74 -15.22 0.39
N GLY A 119 -12.23 -14.64 1.49
CA GLY A 119 -11.77 -14.98 2.84
C GLY A 119 -10.36 -14.53 3.18
N LYS A 120 -9.73 -13.68 2.35
CA LYS A 120 -8.39 -13.12 2.58
C LYS A 120 -8.45 -11.60 2.64
N VAL A 121 -7.68 -11.00 3.55
CA VAL A 121 -7.47 -9.55 3.55
C VAL A 121 -6.67 -9.18 2.31
N LYS A 122 -7.23 -8.33 1.47
CA LYS A 122 -6.60 -7.85 0.24
C LYS A 122 -6.07 -6.44 0.36
N PHE A 123 -6.71 -5.63 1.19
CA PHE A 123 -6.38 -4.23 1.34
C PHE A 123 -6.72 -3.75 2.74
N VAL A 124 -5.92 -2.82 3.26
CA VAL A 124 -6.16 -2.16 4.54
C VAL A 124 -6.12 -0.66 4.34
N GLU A 125 -7.18 -0.02 4.78
CA GLU A 125 -7.32 1.43 4.72
C GLU A 125 -7.31 2.04 6.11
N GLY A 126 -6.72 3.23 6.24
CA GLY A 126 -6.80 4.01 7.48
C GLY A 126 -8.15 4.72 7.57
N ILE A 127 -8.89 4.48 8.64
CA ILE A 127 -10.10 5.24 8.93
C ILE A 127 -9.83 6.36 9.93
N ASN A 128 -10.68 7.37 9.91
CA ASN A 128 -10.48 8.58 10.69
C ASN A 128 -10.68 8.34 12.20
N GLY A 129 -9.61 7.91 12.84
CA GLY A 129 -9.55 7.74 14.30
C GLY A 129 -8.70 8.80 14.99
N PRO A 130 -8.86 8.98 16.29
CA PRO A 130 -8.17 10.03 17.06
C PRO A 130 -6.65 9.87 17.09
N ALA A 131 -6.15 8.64 16.85
CA ALA A 131 -4.73 8.34 16.90
C ALA A 131 -4.02 8.47 15.54
N ASN A 132 -4.74 8.38 14.43
CA ASN A 132 -4.14 8.30 13.09
C ASN A 132 -4.75 9.21 12.04
N GLU A 133 -5.92 9.83 12.30
CA GLU A 133 -6.58 10.75 11.37
C GLU A 133 -6.64 10.22 9.92
N GLY A 134 -6.97 8.94 9.76
CA GLY A 134 -7.02 8.27 8.46
C GLY A 134 -5.69 7.82 7.87
N ARG A 135 -4.55 8.08 8.54
CA ARG A 135 -3.21 7.75 8.02
C ARG A 135 -2.69 6.43 8.58
N LEU A 136 -1.82 5.79 7.83
CA LEU A 136 -1.15 4.55 8.24
C LEU A 136 0.34 4.59 7.89
N CYS A 137 1.15 3.92 8.70
CA CYS A 137 2.51 3.58 8.32
C CYS A 137 2.53 2.29 7.47
N VAL A 138 3.70 1.92 6.94
CA VAL A 138 3.90 0.71 6.15
C VAL A 138 3.33 -0.56 6.81
N LYS A 139 3.52 -0.72 8.12
CA LYS A 139 3.02 -1.91 8.85
C LYS A 139 1.50 -1.99 8.86
N GLY A 140 0.83 -0.89 9.21
CA GLY A 140 -0.62 -0.84 9.29
C GLY A 140 -1.27 -1.05 7.92
N ARG A 141 -0.65 -0.54 6.86
CA ARG A 141 -1.20 -0.60 5.50
C ARG A 141 -0.91 -1.92 4.79
N PHE A 142 0.30 -2.44 4.88
CA PHE A 142 0.75 -3.58 4.08
C PHE A 142 1.16 -4.80 4.92
N GLY A 143 1.25 -4.69 6.23
CA GLY A 143 1.75 -5.75 7.09
C GLY A 143 0.76 -6.89 7.38
N PHE A 144 -0.35 -7.00 6.69
CA PHE A 144 -1.40 -8.00 6.93
C PHE A 144 -1.12 -9.37 6.28
N ASP A 145 -0.09 -9.51 5.47
CA ASP A 145 0.24 -10.74 4.74
C ASP A 145 0.47 -11.96 5.64
N TYR A 146 0.82 -11.76 6.91
CA TYR A 146 0.97 -12.85 7.86
C TYR A 146 -0.35 -13.56 8.17
N ILE A 147 -1.50 -12.91 7.96
CA ILE A 147 -2.83 -13.47 8.32
C ILE A 147 -3.13 -14.73 7.51
N PRO A 148 -3.03 -14.75 6.16
CA PRO A 148 -3.26 -15.92 5.34
C PRO A 148 -2.00 -16.77 5.11
N HIS A 149 -0.87 -16.48 5.76
CA HIS A 149 0.40 -17.14 5.47
C HIS A 149 0.37 -18.62 5.88
N ASP A 150 0.85 -19.51 5.00
CA ASP A 150 0.79 -20.96 5.20
C ASP A 150 1.58 -21.46 6.43
N HIS A 151 2.63 -20.75 6.82
CA HIS A 151 3.43 -21.06 8.00
C HIS A 151 2.85 -20.50 9.31
N ARG A 152 1.70 -19.85 9.26
CA ARG A 152 1.06 -19.34 10.48
C ARG A 152 0.60 -20.48 11.35
N LEU A 153 0.99 -20.46 12.63
CA LEU A 153 0.52 -21.39 13.61
C LEU A 153 -0.96 -21.10 13.93
N THR A 154 -1.85 -22.01 13.56
CA THR A 154 -3.30 -21.91 13.81
C THR A 154 -3.77 -22.71 15.02
N LYS A 155 -2.88 -23.51 15.62
CA LYS A 155 -3.15 -24.34 16.80
C LYS A 155 -2.03 -24.17 17.81
N PRO A 156 -2.32 -24.27 19.12
CA PRO A 156 -1.28 -24.34 20.14
C PRO A 156 -0.37 -25.55 19.90
N LEU A 157 0.94 -25.33 19.99
CA LEU A 157 1.95 -26.37 19.85
C LEU A 157 2.64 -26.59 21.19
N ILE A 158 2.75 -27.84 21.60
CA ILE A 158 3.52 -28.25 22.78
C ILE A 158 4.76 -29.00 22.28
N ARG A 159 5.93 -28.62 22.79
CA ARG A 159 7.18 -29.28 22.46
C ARG A 159 7.13 -30.70 23.10
N ARG A 160 7.43 -31.72 22.32
CA ARG A 160 7.58 -33.06 22.80
C ARG A 160 8.86 -33.20 23.63
N ASP A 161 8.84 -34.04 24.65
CA ASP A 161 9.97 -34.27 25.56
C ASP A 161 11.22 -34.83 24.82
N ASP A 162 11.00 -35.57 23.73
CA ASP A 162 12.01 -36.18 22.87
C ASP A 162 12.55 -35.26 21.79
N ALA A 163 12.06 -34.03 21.73
CA ALA A 163 12.54 -33.07 20.71
C ALA A 163 13.98 -32.60 21.02
N PRO A 164 14.87 -32.58 20.01
CA PRO A 164 16.25 -32.13 20.22
C PRO A 164 16.30 -30.71 20.78
N ALA A 165 17.23 -30.46 21.69
CA ALA A 165 17.53 -29.11 22.15
C ALA A 165 18.04 -28.29 20.96
N LYS A 166 17.58 -27.04 20.85
CA LYS A 166 18.16 -26.10 19.85
C LYS A 166 19.54 -25.66 20.29
#